data_4bc7e4001883d91f0ea01ac733b7676e
#
_entry.id   4bc7e4001883d91f0ea01ac733b7676e
#
_cell.length_a   1.000
_cell.length_b   1.000
_cell.length_c   1.000
_cell.angle_alpha   90.00
_cell.angle_beta   90.00
_cell.angle_gamma   90.00
#
_symmetry.space_group_name_H-M   'P 1'
#
loop_
_entity.id
_entity.type
_entity.pdbx_description
1 polymer ?
#
loop_
_entity_poly.entity_id
_entity_poly.type
_entity_poly.pdbx_seq_one_letter_code
_entity_poly.pdbx_strand_id
1 'polypeptide(L)'
;MNRKLLALLMSAITLPVTAAQYVKPGAVLTLNPGKGNAEFNINASTGYGSGVCNMEGTANQIAAGESQKRRWVWNDNTSQCVAVVSELKNGKASVMTRGCEGYCGISAAGTMDGLFNKQ
;
A
#
# COMPACT_ATOMS: atom_id res chain seq x y z
N MET A 1 10.67 45.61 -0.77
CA MET A 1 10.40 44.94 -0.93
C MET A 1 10.12 44.27 -1.09
N ASN A 2 10.07 44.29 -0.96
CA ASN A 2 9.65 43.32 -1.13
C ASN A 2 9.70 42.51 -1.44
N ARG A 3 9.96 42.03 -1.42
CA ARG A 3 9.90 41.04 -1.76
C ARG A 3 10.04 40.15 -1.50
N LYS A 4 10.18 40.09 -1.06
CA LYS A 4 10.13 39.10 -0.84
C LYS A 4 9.66 38.37 -0.62
N LEU A 5 9.65 38.67 -0.51
CA LEU A 5 9.04 37.73 -0.42
C LEU A 5 8.74 37.05 -0.80
N LEU A 6 8.94 37.06 -1.20
CA LEU A 6 8.55 36.10 -1.67
C LEU A 6 8.76 35.21 -1.83
N ALA A 7 9.14 35.06 -1.77
CA ALA A 7 9.30 33.94 -1.96
C ALA A 7 9.20 33.21 -1.56
N LEU A 8 9.06 33.34 -0.98
CA LEU A 8 8.80 32.43 -0.65
C LEU A 8 8.09 31.89 -0.76
N LEU A 9 7.98 32.11 -0.91
CA LEU A 9 7.30 31.35 -1.00
C LEU A 9 7.15 30.48 -1.31
N MET A 10 7.37 30.31 -1.42
CA MET A 10 7.23 29.34 -1.68
C MET A 10 7.31 28.44 -1.66
N SER A 11 7.69 28.38 -1.42
CA SER A 11 7.91 27.40 -1.29
C SER A 11 7.51 26.72 -0.92
N ALA A 12 7.14 26.82 -0.74
CA ALA A 12 6.61 26.09 -0.27
C ALA A 12 6.59 25.05 -0.45
N ILE A 13 6.80 25.19 -0.24
CA ILE A 13 6.82 24.20 -0.50
C ILE A 13 6.28 23.06 -0.38
N THR A 14 6.13 22.65 -0.96
CA THR A 14 5.44 21.43 -1.03
C THR A 14 6.43 20.32 -1.00
N LEU A 15 6.43 19.62 0.08
CA LEU A 15 7.18 18.39 0.13
C LEU A 15 6.46 17.38 -0.72
N PRO A 16 7.13 16.76 -1.66
CA PRO A 16 6.50 15.69 -2.39
C PRO A 16 6.17 14.56 -1.44
N VAL A 17 4.98 14.07 -1.58
CA VAL A 17 4.56 12.87 -0.89
C VAL A 17 5.31 11.72 -1.52
N THR A 18 6.16 11.06 -0.74
CA THR A 18 6.92 9.93 -1.26
C THR A 18 6.19 8.65 -0.99
N ALA A 19 5.40 8.22 -1.96
CA ALA A 19 4.86 6.89 -1.96
C ALA A 19 5.91 5.94 -2.49
N ALA A 20 6.10 4.81 -1.83
CA ALA A 20 6.99 3.77 -2.29
C ALA A 20 6.20 2.77 -3.09
N GLN A 21 6.80 2.25 -4.15
CA GLN A 21 6.19 1.20 -4.94
C GLN A 21 6.94 -0.10 -4.75
N TYR A 22 6.19 -1.16 -4.63
CA TYR A 22 6.70 -2.52 -4.48
C TYR A 22 6.03 -3.39 -5.52
N VAL A 23 6.78 -4.33 -6.08
CA VAL A 23 6.27 -5.12 -7.20
C VAL A 23 6.57 -6.60 -6.98
N LYS A 24 5.72 -7.42 -7.53
CA LYS A 24 5.95 -8.85 -7.71
C LYS A 24 5.30 -9.24 -9.04
N PRO A 25 5.57 -10.43 -9.55
CA PRO A 25 4.88 -10.83 -10.79
C PRO A 25 3.37 -10.73 -10.61
N GLY A 26 2.74 -9.96 -11.48
CA GLY A 26 1.29 -9.80 -11.50
C GLY A 26 0.71 -8.81 -10.51
N ALA A 27 1.53 -8.09 -9.71
CA ALA A 27 0.95 -7.19 -8.73
C ALA A 27 1.86 -6.00 -8.43
N VAL A 28 1.22 -4.88 -8.11
CA VAL A 28 1.91 -3.65 -7.68
C VAL A 28 1.25 -3.16 -6.41
N LEU A 29 2.06 -2.87 -5.41
CA LEU A 29 1.64 -2.25 -4.16
C LEU A 29 2.23 -0.85 -4.10
N THR A 30 1.37 0.15 -3.91
CA THR A 30 1.80 1.51 -3.63
C THR A 30 1.53 1.77 -2.15
N LEU A 31 2.52 2.23 -1.42
CA LEU A 31 2.44 2.39 0.03
C LEU A 31 2.94 3.77 0.41
N ASN A 32 2.10 4.50 1.13
CA ASN A 32 2.42 5.86 1.55
C ASN A 32 2.22 5.98 3.06
N PRO A 33 3.28 5.68 3.84
CA PRO A 33 3.17 5.73 5.30
C PRO A 33 3.01 7.15 5.81
N GLY A 34 2.17 7.29 6.84
CA GLY A 34 1.99 8.53 7.57
C GLY A 34 2.16 8.26 9.06
N LYS A 35 1.66 9.17 9.88
CA LYS A 35 1.72 9.01 11.32
C LYS A 35 0.59 8.09 11.77
N GLY A 36 0.95 6.90 12.24
CA GLY A 36 -0.02 5.96 12.77
C GLY A 36 -0.87 5.26 11.71
N ASN A 37 -0.64 5.54 10.44
CA ASN A 37 -1.39 4.88 9.37
C ASN A 37 -0.56 4.85 8.10
N ALA A 38 -1.12 4.22 7.07
CA ALA A 38 -0.54 4.23 5.74
C ALA A 38 -1.66 4.13 4.72
N GLU A 39 -1.57 4.92 3.69
CA GLU A 39 -2.42 4.75 2.53
C GLU A 39 -1.82 3.68 1.64
N PHE A 40 -2.64 2.82 1.10
CA PHE A 40 -2.15 1.75 0.26
C PHE A 40 -3.06 1.54 -0.94
N ASN A 41 -2.50 1.01 -1.99
CA ASN A 41 -3.22 0.63 -3.19
C ASN A 41 -2.56 -0.62 -3.74
N ILE A 42 -3.36 -1.65 -3.98
CA ILE A 42 -2.88 -2.91 -4.55
C ILE A 42 -3.62 -3.16 -5.84
N ASN A 43 -2.88 -3.33 -6.92
CA ASN A 43 -3.42 -3.76 -8.20
C ASN A 43 -2.75 -5.06 -8.57
N ALA A 44 -3.56 -6.07 -8.85
CA ALA A 44 -3.04 -7.39 -9.17
C ALA A 44 -3.85 -7.99 -10.31
N SER A 45 -3.22 -8.87 -11.08
CA SER A 45 -3.84 -9.47 -12.24
C SER A 45 -3.21 -10.83 -12.48
N THR A 46 -4.03 -11.77 -12.93
CA THR A 46 -3.52 -13.08 -13.35
C THR A 46 -2.87 -13.04 -14.73
N GLY A 47 -3.08 -11.96 -15.48
CA GLY A 47 -2.65 -11.92 -16.87
C GLY A 47 -3.60 -12.59 -17.84
N TYR A 48 -4.72 -13.09 -17.38
CA TYR A 48 -5.67 -13.81 -18.22
C TYR A 48 -6.94 -12.99 -18.50
N GLY A 49 -6.82 -11.68 -18.46
CA GLY A 49 -7.88 -10.82 -18.94
C GLY A 49 -9.01 -10.54 -17.96
N SER A 50 -9.49 -11.50 -17.24
CA SER A 50 -10.65 -11.31 -16.36
C SER A 50 -10.31 -11.35 -14.89
N GLY A 51 -9.07 -11.68 -14.53
CA GLY A 51 -8.70 -11.81 -13.14
C GLY A 51 -7.96 -10.57 -12.65
N VAL A 52 -8.69 -9.60 -12.10
CA VAL A 52 -8.10 -8.36 -11.61
C VAL A 52 -8.53 -8.12 -10.18
N CYS A 53 -7.56 -7.77 -9.34
CA CYS A 53 -7.81 -7.29 -7.97
C CYS A 53 -7.47 -5.82 -7.91
N ASN A 54 -8.32 -5.05 -7.23
CA ASN A 54 -8.06 -3.63 -7.03
C ASN A 54 -8.57 -3.27 -5.64
N MET A 55 -7.65 -2.92 -4.74
CA MET A 55 -8.00 -2.64 -3.36
C MET A 55 -7.17 -1.48 -2.85
N GLU A 56 -7.83 -0.53 -2.18
CA GLU A 56 -7.13 0.63 -1.65
C GLU A 56 -7.82 1.10 -0.38
N GLY A 57 -7.06 1.79 0.45
CA GLY A 57 -7.61 2.31 1.68
C GLY A 57 -6.53 2.90 2.57
N THR A 58 -6.94 3.26 3.78
CA THR A 58 -6.05 3.75 4.81
C THR A 58 -5.97 2.70 5.91
N ALA A 59 -4.80 2.14 6.10
CA ALA A 59 -4.57 1.08 7.09
C ALA A 59 -4.00 1.68 8.37
N ASN A 60 -4.35 1.10 9.50
CA ASN A 60 -3.90 1.57 10.80
C ASN A 60 -2.65 0.81 11.23
N GLN A 61 -1.69 1.52 11.79
CA GLN A 61 -0.44 0.92 12.22
C GLN A 61 -0.67 0.05 13.44
N ILE A 62 -0.07 -1.13 13.41
CA ILE A 62 -0.10 -2.07 14.53
C ILE A 62 1.34 -2.48 14.85
N ALA A 63 1.50 -3.24 15.93
CA ALA A 63 2.82 -3.65 16.37
C ALA A 63 3.51 -4.50 15.31
N ALA A 64 4.77 -4.19 15.04
CA ALA A 64 5.58 -4.91 14.07
C ALA A 64 6.21 -6.14 14.73
N GLY A 65 6.36 -7.20 13.94
CA GLY A 65 7.09 -8.38 14.37
C GLY A 65 8.60 -8.19 14.19
N GLU A 66 9.36 -9.22 14.52
CA GLU A 66 10.82 -9.13 14.53
C GLU A 66 11.43 -8.77 13.18
N SER A 67 10.90 -9.33 12.12
CA SER A 67 11.45 -9.10 10.79
C SER A 67 10.84 -7.89 10.11
N GLN A 68 9.96 -7.18 10.79
CA GLN A 68 9.19 -6.10 10.21
C GLN A 68 9.63 -4.77 10.78
N LYS A 69 9.68 -3.77 9.90
CA LYS A 69 9.97 -2.40 10.27
C LYS A 69 8.70 -1.71 10.74
N ARG A 70 7.61 -1.89 10.00
CA ARG A 70 6.29 -1.35 10.32
C ARG A 70 5.25 -2.29 9.77
N ARG A 71 4.08 -2.27 10.39
CA ARG A 71 2.97 -3.13 9.96
C ARG A 71 1.66 -2.37 10.15
N TRP A 72 0.74 -2.55 9.20
CA TRP A 72 -0.55 -1.89 9.20
C TRP A 72 -1.64 -2.90 8.89
N VAL A 73 -2.83 -2.64 9.43
CA VAL A 73 -4.00 -3.47 9.18
C VAL A 73 -5.13 -2.60 8.66
N TRP A 74 -5.83 -3.13 7.69
CA TRP A 74 -7.00 -2.48 7.11
C TRP A 74 -8.17 -3.46 7.16
N ASN A 75 -9.33 -2.95 7.61
CA ASN A 75 -10.56 -3.70 7.63
C ASN A 75 -11.58 -3.00 6.78
N ASP A 76 -12.28 -3.77 5.96
CA ASP A 76 -13.42 -3.27 5.24
C ASP A 76 -14.64 -3.42 6.12
N ASN A 77 -15.25 -2.31 6.50
CA ASN A 77 -16.37 -2.32 7.42
C ASN A 77 -17.66 -2.87 6.82
N THR A 78 -17.66 -3.10 5.50
CA THR A 78 -18.86 -3.61 4.81
C THR A 78 -18.74 -5.07 4.45
N SER A 79 -17.60 -5.69 4.73
CA SER A 79 -17.38 -7.10 4.45
C SER A 79 -16.43 -7.67 5.50
N GLN A 80 -15.96 -8.89 5.28
CA GLN A 80 -15.00 -9.51 6.20
C GLN A 80 -13.57 -9.40 5.68
N CYS A 81 -13.34 -8.52 4.73
CA CYS A 81 -12.00 -8.36 4.16
C CYS A 81 -11.06 -7.69 5.15
N VAL A 82 -9.92 -8.32 5.36
CA VAL A 82 -8.85 -7.78 6.18
C VAL A 82 -7.56 -7.89 5.37
N ALA A 83 -6.79 -6.81 5.37
CA ALA A 83 -5.49 -6.81 4.72
C ALA A 83 -4.44 -6.36 5.72
N VAL A 84 -3.31 -7.05 5.74
CA VAL A 84 -2.17 -6.69 6.57
C VAL A 84 -1.01 -6.42 5.62
N VAL A 85 -0.48 -5.21 5.71
CA VAL A 85 0.66 -4.78 4.90
C VAL A 85 1.83 -4.56 5.82
N SER A 86 2.97 -5.14 5.49
CA SER A 86 4.16 -5.03 6.32
C SER A 86 5.33 -4.51 5.49
N GLU A 87 6.06 -3.57 6.08
CA GLU A 87 7.34 -3.12 5.55
C GLU A 87 8.42 -3.91 6.28
N LEU A 88 9.22 -4.65 5.54
CA LEU A 88 10.17 -5.56 6.13
C LEU A 88 11.54 -4.90 6.28
N LYS A 89 12.32 -5.40 7.23
CA LYS A 89 13.65 -4.85 7.49
C LYS A 89 14.60 -5.04 6.31
N ASN A 90 14.33 -6.04 5.46
CA ASN A 90 15.15 -6.28 4.28
C ASN A 90 14.78 -5.39 3.09
N GLY A 91 13.86 -4.46 3.26
CA GLY A 91 13.45 -3.55 2.19
C GLY A 91 12.29 -4.04 1.36
N LYS A 92 11.85 -5.25 1.55
CA LYS A 92 10.67 -5.77 0.84
C LYS A 92 9.41 -5.41 1.60
N ALA A 93 8.27 -5.66 0.98
CA ALA A 93 6.98 -5.54 1.64
C ALA A 93 6.25 -6.87 1.54
N SER A 94 5.35 -7.12 2.47
CA SER A 94 4.50 -8.30 2.39
C SER A 94 3.04 -7.89 2.52
N VAL A 95 2.17 -8.63 1.86
CA VAL A 95 0.73 -8.42 1.91
C VAL A 95 0.09 -9.76 2.25
N MET A 96 -0.82 -9.73 3.22
CA MET A 96 -1.65 -10.88 3.56
C MET A 96 -3.09 -10.41 3.58
N THR A 97 -3.95 -11.12 2.87
CA THR A 97 -5.37 -10.79 2.84
C THR A 97 -6.20 -11.97 3.29
N ARG A 98 -7.37 -11.68 3.83
CA ARG A 98 -8.34 -12.69 4.22
C ARG A 98 -9.73 -12.14 3.95
N GLY A 99 -10.56 -12.94 3.26
CA GLY A 99 -11.92 -12.54 2.99
C GLY A 99 -12.06 -11.41 1.99
N CYS A 100 -11.07 -11.21 1.14
CA CYS A 100 -11.03 -10.08 0.22
C CYS A 100 -11.36 -10.47 -1.21
N GLU A 101 -11.97 -11.63 -1.40
CA GLU A 101 -12.30 -12.11 -2.75
C GLU A 101 -13.23 -11.17 -3.51
N GLY A 102 -14.03 -10.40 -2.79
CA GLY A 102 -14.92 -9.44 -3.43
C GLY A 102 -14.22 -8.31 -4.16
N TYR A 103 -12.93 -8.12 -3.91
CA TYR A 103 -12.12 -7.12 -4.61
C TYR A 103 -11.47 -7.67 -5.86
N CYS A 104 -11.69 -8.93 -6.15
CA CYS A 104 -11.03 -9.62 -7.24
C CYS A 104 -12.04 -10.34 -8.11
N GLY A 105 -11.69 -10.55 -9.37
CA GLY A 105 -12.36 -11.58 -10.14
C GLY A 105 -12.00 -12.93 -9.57
N ILE A 106 -12.82 -13.93 -9.81
CA ILE A 106 -12.65 -15.25 -9.19
C ILE A 106 -11.26 -15.83 -9.47
N SER A 107 -10.77 -15.64 -10.68
CA SER A 107 -9.48 -16.21 -11.08
C SER A 107 -8.30 -15.44 -10.51
N ALA A 108 -8.53 -14.29 -9.86
CA ALA A 108 -7.45 -13.48 -9.30
C ALA A 108 -7.36 -13.58 -7.78
N ALA A 109 -8.22 -14.36 -7.14
CA ALA A 109 -8.18 -14.51 -5.70
C ALA A 109 -6.81 -15.00 -5.27
N GLY A 110 -6.23 -14.33 -4.27
CA GLY A 110 -4.91 -14.68 -3.76
C GLY A 110 -3.74 -14.00 -4.45
N THR A 111 -3.96 -13.33 -5.58
CA THR A 111 -2.86 -12.69 -6.32
C THR A 111 -2.29 -11.48 -5.60
N MET A 112 -3.01 -10.92 -4.64
CA MET A 112 -2.51 -9.79 -3.86
C MET A 112 -1.51 -10.20 -2.78
N ASP A 113 -1.53 -11.47 -2.37
CA ASP A 113 -0.75 -11.94 -1.24
C ASP A 113 0.70 -12.23 -1.65
N GLY A 114 1.60 -12.06 -0.71
CA GLY A 114 2.97 -12.50 -0.87
C GLY A 114 3.99 -11.41 -0.63
N LEU A 115 5.21 -11.69 -1.09
CA LEU A 115 6.33 -10.76 -0.94
C LEU A 115 6.47 -9.92 -2.20
N PHE A 116 6.69 -8.63 -1.98
CA PHE A 116 6.88 -7.65 -3.03
C PHE A 116 8.27 -7.06 -2.90
N ASN A 117 8.93 -6.85 -4.03
CA ASN A 117 10.23 -6.21 -4.06
C ASN A 117 10.07 -4.71 -4.25
N LYS A 118 10.88 -3.94 -3.56
CA LYS A 118 10.84 -2.49 -3.72
C LYS A 118 11.33 -2.13 -5.12
N GLN A 119 10.57 -1.26 -5.75
CA GLN A 119 10.90 -0.80 -7.09
C GLN A 119 11.82 0.40 -7.04
#